data_0f9aed2505938d670e97d989feb68ff3
#
_entry.id   0f9aed2505938d670e97d989feb68ff3
#
_cell.length_a   1.000
_cell.length_b   1.000
_cell.length_c   1.000
_cell.angle_alpha   90.00
_cell.angle_beta   90.00
_cell.angle_gamma   90.00
#
_symmetry.space_group_name_H-M   'P 1'
#
loop_
_entity.id
_entity.type
_entity.pdbx_description
1 polymer ?
#
loop_
_entity_poly.entity_id
_entity_poly.type
_entity_poly.pdbx_seq_one_letter_code
_entity_poly.pdbx_strand_id
1 'polypeptide(L)'
;MAEKQFSTYKGRPLVRCGDEIYYGSMADRFVIRMQVKTKNTVGDMEVADKVAIQLLCTDPDLSPRKQLVKSSEKNGLYTALDIADAWLERALKS
;
A
#
# COMPACT_ATOMS: atom_id res chain seq x y z
N MET A 1 2.74 5.97 -20.04
CA MET A 1 2.67 4.74 -19.26
C MET A 1 3.49 4.89 -18.00
N ALA A 2 2.88 4.60 -16.85
CA ALA A 2 3.62 4.69 -15.59
C ALA A 2 4.66 3.55 -15.51
N GLU A 3 5.89 3.91 -15.19
CA GLU A 3 6.94 2.92 -15.00
C GLU A 3 6.79 2.27 -13.62
N LYS A 4 6.95 0.96 -13.58
CA LYS A 4 6.97 0.25 -12.31
C LYS A 4 8.32 0.46 -11.64
N GLN A 5 8.29 0.91 -10.40
CA GLN A 5 9.48 1.08 -9.60
C GLN A 5 9.50 0.01 -8.50
N PHE A 6 10.58 -0.73 -8.44
CA PHE A 6 10.76 -1.78 -7.45
C PHE A 6 11.76 -1.33 -6.40
N SER A 7 11.37 -1.45 -5.13
CA SER A 7 12.28 -1.18 -4.02
C SER A 7 11.91 -2.09 -2.86
N THR A 8 12.53 -1.86 -1.72
CA THR A 8 12.20 -2.58 -0.50
C THR A 8 11.99 -1.60 0.63
N TYR A 9 11.12 -1.98 1.56
CA TYR A 9 10.85 -1.20 2.76
C TYR A 9 10.74 -2.18 3.92
N LYS A 10 11.60 -2.04 4.90
CA LYS A 10 11.69 -2.93 6.06
C LYS A 10 11.78 -4.41 5.65
N GLY A 11 12.53 -4.67 4.59
CA GLY A 11 12.79 -6.02 4.11
C GLY A 11 11.70 -6.65 3.25
N ARG A 12 10.64 -5.90 2.94
CA ARG A 12 9.56 -6.39 2.09
C ARG A 12 9.55 -5.67 0.76
N PRO A 13 9.11 -6.34 -0.32
CA PRO A 13 9.01 -5.68 -1.62
C PRO A 13 8.03 -4.52 -1.62
N LEU A 14 8.41 -3.45 -2.27
CA LEU A 14 7.58 -2.27 -2.47
C LEU A 14 7.57 -1.94 -3.95
N VAL A 15 6.41 -2.03 -4.58
CA VAL A 15 6.26 -1.76 -6.01
C VAL A 15 5.39 -0.54 -6.19
N ARG A 16 5.91 0.45 -6.88
CA ARG A 16 5.16 1.66 -7.20
C ARG A 16 4.82 1.68 -8.69
N CYS A 17 3.56 1.96 -8.99
CA CYS A 17 3.08 2.10 -10.37
C CYS A 17 2.13 3.31 -10.41
N GLY A 18 2.65 4.45 -10.87
CA GLY A 18 1.87 5.69 -10.88
C GLY A 18 1.49 6.13 -9.48
N ASP A 19 0.20 6.27 -9.23
CA ASP A 19 -0.32 6.68 -7.92
C ASP A 19 -0.67 5.49 -7.02
N GLU A 20 -0.39 4.27 -7.47
CA GLU A 20 -0.63 3.07 -6.68
C GLU A 20 0.67 2.46 -6.21
N ILE A 21 0.67 1.97 -4.97
CA ILE A 21 1.83 1.36 -4.35
C ILE A 21 1.38 0.04 -3.74
N TYR A 22 2.10 -1.03 -4.07
CA TYR A 22 1.86 -2.36 -3.49
C TYR A 22 3.00 -2.69 -2.55
N TYR A 23 2.67 -3.06 -1.34
CA TYR A 23 3.64 -3.40 -0.31
C TYR A 23 3.43 -4.83 0.15
N GLY A 24 4.48 -5.62 0.10
CA GLY A 24 4.45 -7.04 0.43
C GLY A 24 4.58 -7.91 -0.82
N SER A 25 4.57 -9.22 -0.63
CA SER A 25 4.71 -10.19 -1.72
C SER A 25 3.37 -10.85 -2.02
N MET A 26 3.05 -11.00 -3.30
CA MET A 26 1.86 -11.74 -3.72
C MET A 26 1.94 -13.22 -3.36
N ALA A 27 3.12 -13.72 -3.00
CA ALA A 27 3.30 -15.07 -2.48
C ALA A 27 2.85 -15.20 -1.04
N ASP A 28 2.73 -14.09 -0.32
CA ASP A 28 2.22 -14.07 1.05
C ASP A 28 0.69 -14.06 1.05
N ARG A 29 0.10 -14.38 2.20
CA ARG A 29 -1.36 -14.43 2.35
C ARG A 29 -2.02 -13.07 2.26
N PHE A 30 -1.28 -12.02 2.56
CA PHE A 30 -1.80 -10.65 2.57
C PHE A 30 -0.81 -9.71 1.89
N VAL A 31 -1.36 -8.67 1.28
CA VAL A 31 -0.58 -7.57 0.72
C VAL A 31 -1.28 -6.26 1.08
N ILE A 32 -0.51 -5.17 1.03
CA ILE A 32 -1.05 -3.83 1.21
C ILE A 32 -1.07 -3.13 -0.13
N ARG A 33 -2.21 -2.51 -0.42
CA ARG A 33 -2.33 -1.61 -1.57
C ARG A 33 -2.55 -0.20 -1.04
N MET A 34 -1.72 0.72 -1.48
CA MET A 34 -1.87 2.13 -1.17
C MET A 34 -2.17 2.90 -2.44
N GLN A 35 -3.05 3.88 -2.34
CA GLN A 35 -3.38 4.74 -3.47
C GLN A 35 -3.30 6.19 -3.03
N VAL A 36 -2.52 6.98 -3.74
CA VAL A 36 -2.43 8.43 -3.51
C VAL A 36 -3.67 9.07 -4.10
N LYS A 37 -4.55 9.58 -3.26
CA LYS A 37 -5.82 10.17 -3.69
C LYS A 37 -5.70 11.64 -4.00
N THR A 38 -4.92 12.38 -3.22
CA THR A 38 -4.69 13.80 -3.44
C THR A 38 -3.22 14.10 -3.29
N LYS A 39 -2.78 15.14 -3.98
CA LYS A 39 -1.40 15.62 -3.93
C LYS A 39 -1.41 17.11 -3.64
N ASN A 40 -0.41 17.55 -2.88
CA ASN A 40 -0.16 18.97 -2.64
C ASN A 40 1.18 19.35 -3.22
N THR A 41 1.27 20.60 -3.67
CA THR A 41 2.54 21.15 -4.11
C THR A 41 3.14 21.99 -2.98
N VAL A 42 4.34 21.63 -2.56
CA VAL A 42 5.11 22.40 -1.57
C VAL A 42 6.38 22.89 -2.25
N GLY A 43 6.46 24.19 -2.50
CA GLY A 43 7.52 24.73 -3.33
C GLY A 43 7.42 24.16 -4.74
N ASP A 44 8.48 23.52 -5.22
CA ASP A 44 8.52 22.88 -6.54
C ASP A 44 8.25 21.39 -6.49
N MET A 45 7.88 20.84 -5.33
CA MET A 45 7.70 19.41 -5.15
C MET A 45 6.24 19.03 -4.95
N GLU A 46 5.80 17.98 -5.64
CA GLU A 46 4.53 17.33 -5.34
C GLU A 46 4.71 16.35 -4.20
N VAL A 47 3.85 16.45 -3.19
CA VAL A 47 3.84 15.51 -2.07
C VAL A 47 2.46 14.86 -1.96
N ALA A 48 2.46 13.60 -1.55
CA ALA A 48 1.21 12.90 -1.30
C ALA A 48 0.51 13.50 -0.07
N ASP A 49 -0.76 13.89 -0.24
CA ASP A 49 -1.55 14.45 0.85
C ASP A 49 -2.40 13.35 1.49
N LYS A 50 -3.36 12.82 0.76
CA LYS A 50 -4.19 11.72 1.25
C LYS A 50 -3.80 10.42 0.57
N VAL A 51 -3.56 9.39 1.38
CA VAL A 51 -3.20 8.06 0.89
C VAL A 51 -4.18 7.06 1.48
N ALA A 52 -4.88 6.35 0.61
CA ALA A 52 -5.74 5.25 1.02
C ALA A 52 -4.88 4.00 1.20
N ILE A 53 -5.10 3.30 2.31
CA ILE A 53 -4.39 2.06 2.64
C ILE A 53 -5.42 0.94 2.68
N GLN A 54 -5.13 -0.16 1.98
CA GLN A 54 -6.01 -1.32 1.94
C GLN A 54 -5.19 -2.57 2.23
N LEU A 55 -5.66 -3.35 3.20
CA LEU A 55 -5.10 -4.67 3.48
C LEU A 55 -5.90 -5.69 2.70
N LEU A 56 -5.25 -6.40 1.79
CA LEU A 56 -5.89 -7.34 0.90
C LEU A 56 -5.41 -8.77 1.16
N CYS A 57 -6.34 -9.71 1.11
CA CYS A 57 -6.02 -11.13 1.12
C CYS A 57 -5.74 -11.58 -0.32
N THR A 58 -4.67 -12.33 -0.51
CA THR A 58 -4.26 -12.77 -1.84
C THR A 58 -4.98 -14.03 -2.32
N ASP A 59 -5.90 -14.57 -1.54
CA ASP A 59 -6.62 -15.80 -1.89
C ASP A 59 -7.49 -15.57 -3.14
N PRO A 60 -7.21 -16.25 -4.26
CA PRO A 60 -7.98 -16.07 -5.48
C PRO A 60 -9.40 -16.60 -5.41
N ASP A 61 -9.69 -17.48 -4.44
CA ASP A 61 -11.04 -18.04 -4.27
C ASP A 61 -11.99 -17.06 -3.61
N LEU A 62 -11.48 -15.97 -3.03
CA LEU A 62 -12.32 -14.96 -2.42
C LEU A 62 -12.78 -13.94 -3.44
N SER A 63 -14.03 -13.46 -3.30
CA SER A 63 -14.51 -12.35 -4.11
C SER A 63 -13.74 -11.07 -3.74
N PRO A 64 -13.69 -10.07 -4.64
CA PRO A 64 -12.97 -8.82 -4.33
C PRO A 64 -13.40 -8.17 -3.03
N ARG A 65 -14.68 -8.26 -2.67
CA ARG A 65 -15.18 -7.74 -1.40
C ARG A 65 -14.58 -8.44 -0.19
N LYS A 66 -14.44 -9.76 -0.29
CA LYS A 66 -13.89 -10.58 0.80
C LYS A 66 -12.38 -10.49 0.85
N GLN A 67 -11.74 -10.14 -0.25
CA GLN A 67 -10.29 -9.93 -0.28
C GLN A 67 -9.89 -8.67 0.48
N LEU A 68 -10.76 -7.66 0.53
CA LEU A 68 -10.50 -6.45 1.29
C LEU A 68 -10.76 -6.70 2.78
N VAL A 69 -9.68 -6.81 3.55
CA VAL A 69 -9.75 -7.11 4.98
C VAL A 69 -9.92 -5.83 5.78
N LYS A 70 -9.20 -4.78 5.43
CA LYS A 70 -9.16 -3.56 6.19
C LYS A 70 -8.81 -2.39 5.28
N SER A 71 -9.35 -1.21 5.56
CA SER A 71 -9.02 -0.01 4.81
C SER A 71 -8.99 1.21 5.71
N SER A 72 -8.19 2.20 5.33
CA SER A 72 -8.10 3.46 6.06
C SER A 72 -7.51 4.53 5.14
N GLU A 73 -7.55 5.77 5.57
CA GLU A 73 -6.86 6.86 4.88
C GLU A 73 -5.97 7.58 5.89
N LYS A 74 -4.80 7.98 5.44
CA LYS A 74 -3.84 8.70 6.25
C LYS A 74 -3.27 9.87 5.45
N ASN A 75 -2.79 10.86 6.15
CA ASN A 75 -2.13 12.00 5.55
C ASN A 75 -0.63 11.71 5.43
N GLY A 76 -0.11 11.79 4.21
CA GLY A 76 1.30 11.56 3.94
C GLY A 76 1.66 10.11 3.67
N LEU A 77 2.59 9.92 2.73
CA LEU A 77 2.98 8.59 2.29
C LEU A 77 3.74 7.82 3.36
N TYR A 78 4.63 8.48 4.10
CA TYR A 78 5.43 7.79 5.11
C TYR A 78 4.58 7.30 6.28
N THR A 79 3.60 8.09 6.71
CA THR A 79 2.64 7.64 7.72
C THR A 79 1.87 6.43 7.22
N ALA A 80 1.45 6.46 5.97
CA ALA A 80 0.74 5.33 5.35
C ALA A 80 1.62 4.08 5.31
N LEU A 81 2.91 4.23 4.97
CA LEU A 81 3.84 3.10 4.94
C LEU A 81 4.04 2.47 6.31
N ASP A 82 4.16 3.28 7.35
CA ASP A 82 4.31 2.76 8.72
C ASP A 82 3.09 1.93 9.12
N ILE A 83 1.90 2.42 8.82
CA ILE A 83 0.68 1.71 9.14
C ILE A 83 0.54 0.45 8.28
N ALA A 84 0.90 0.54 7.01
CA ALA A 84 0.88 -0.62 6.11
C ALA A 84 1.78 -1.73 6.63
N ASP A 85 2.99 -1.39 7.07
CA ASP A 85 3.92 -2.35 7.63
C ASP A 85 3.35 -3.02 8.88
N ALA A 86 2.78 -2.23 9.80
CA ALA A 86 2.18 -2.75 11.02
C ALA A 86 1.01 -3.69 10.71
N TRP A 87 0.13 -3.30 9.80
CA TRP A 87 -1.02 -4.12 9.42
C TRP A 87 -0.58 -5.43 8.77
N LEU A 88 0.38 -5.34 7.86
CA LEU A 88 0.86 -6.52 7.14
C LEU A 88 1.56 -7.49 8.09
N GLU A 89 2.40 -6.97 8.96
CA GLU A 89 3.09 -7.80 9.93
C GLU A 89 2.11 -8.52 10.86
N ARG A 90 1.10 -7.84 11.36
CA ARG A 90 0.06 -8.45 12.18
C ARG A 90 -0.71 -9.53 11.42
N ALA A 91 -1.10 -9.24 10.20
CA ALA A 91 -1.86 -10.18 9.39
C ALA A 91 -1.08 -11.45 9.11
N LEU A 92 0.21 -11.32 8.81
CA LEU A 92 1.05 -12.47 8.50
C LEU A 92 1.41 -13.30 9.72
N LYS A 93 1.35 -12.72 10.92
CA LYS A 93 1.61 -13.41 12.17
C LYS A 93 0.39 -14.12 12.78
N SER A 94 -0.79 -13.76 12.32
CA SER A 94 -2.02 -14.34 12.86
C SER A 94 -2.40 -15.65 12.21
#